data_ac971a1a435fe0c379c720bc129aa8b5
#
_entry.id   ac971a1a435fe0c379c720bc129aa8b5
#
_cell.length_a   1.000
_cell.length_b   1.000
_cell.length_c   1.000
_cell.angle_alpha   90.00
_cell.angle_beta   90.00
_cell.angle_gamma   90.00
#
_symmetry.space_group_name_H-M   'P 1'
#
loop_
_entity.id
_entity.type
_entity.pdbx_description
1 polymer ?
#
loop_
_entity_poly.entity_id
_entity_poly.type
_entity_poly.pdbx_seq_one_letter_code
_entity_poly.pdbx_strand_id
1 'polypeptide(L)'
;LQLAEPLDPYYQQVLFRLTLPKSKDCILDIGCGFGQALRQLRADGVAGSKLFGADIESRFISLGYDLFRDKDTLGATFVSGDLLDPDDERLDMLAGRFTMVHADSFFHLMSWTEQLYAAKRLIVWLRKDTNNGFIYGKHAGTIHPAEVALAGSRPYLHNRQSFQRLWDEAGEMTNTKWRVEVERSKEYLDDEIAWPSGLISVNFAIYQLPYLASAAVSTASDCT
;
A
#
# COMPACT_ATOMS: atom_id res chain seq x y z
N LEU A 1 15.16 -1.60 12.52
CA LEU A 1 15.15 -0.92 11.22
C LEU A 1 15.23 -2.00 10.15
N GLN A 2 14.08 -2.44 9.65
CA GLN A 2 14.03 -3.45 8.61
C GLN A 2 14.07 -2.74 7.26
N LEU A 3 15.16 -2.90 6.53
CA LEU A 3 15.28 -2.48 5.14
C LEU A 3 14.67 -3.58 4.26
N ALA A 4 14.08 -3.21 3.13
CA ALA A 4 13.60 -4.20 2.17
C ALA A 4 14.77 -5.10 1.77
N GLU A 5 14.53 -6.41 1.75
CA GLU A 5 15.57 -7.33 1.27
C GLU A 5 15.83 -7.08 -0.22
N PRO A 6 17.10 -7.03 -0.64
CA PRO A 6 17.44 -6.83 -2.05
C PRO A 6 16.86 -7.88 -3.00
N LEU A 7 16.42 -9.02 -2.45
CA LEU A 7 15.82 -10.15 -3.19
C LEU A 7 14.30 -10.19 -3.12
N ASP A 8 13.64 -9.24 -2.43
CA ASP A 8 12.19 -9.13 -2.43
C ASP A 8 11.69 -8.83 -3.86
N PRO A 9 10.93 -9.74 -4.49
CA PRO A 9 10.46 -9.55 -5.87
C PRO A 9 9.57 -8.32 -6.03
N TYR A 10 8.82 -7.93 -5.00
CA TYR A 10 7.98 -6.73 -5.04
C TYR A 10 8.83 -5.46 -5.01
N TYR A 11 9.86 -5.43 -4.16
CA TYR A 11 10.81 -4.33 -4.14
C TYR A 11 11.54 -4.18 -5.48
N GLN A 12 12.00 -5.28 -6.08
CA GLN A 12 12.65 -5.27 -7.38
C GLN A 12 11.73 -4.77 -8.50
N GLN A 13 10.47 -5.17 -8.49
CA GLN A 13 9.47 -4.66 -9.44
C GLN A 13 9.30 -3.14 -9.31
N VAL A 14 9.22 -2.63 -8.10
CA VAL A 14 9.10 -1.20 -7.81
C VAL A 14 10.33 -0.44 -8.27
N LEU A 15 11.52 -0.90 -7.87
CA LEU A 15 12.78 -0.29 -8.26
C LEU A 15 12.93 -0.22 -9.78
N PHE A 16 12.63 -1.32 -10.47
CA PHE A 16 12.64 -1.37 -11.93
C PHE A 16 11.72 -0.31 -12.54
N ARG A 17 10.45 -0.27 -12.11
CA ARG A 17 9.45 0.70 -12.63
C ARG A 17 9.86 2.15 -12.39
N LEU A 18 10.39 2.47 -11.20
CA LEU A 18 10.77 3.83 -10.82
C LEU A 18 12.04 4.31 -11.57
N THR A 19 12.96 3.39 -11.89
CA THR A 19 14.23 3.71 -12.55
C THR A 19 14.18 3.64 -14.06
N LEU A 20 13.12 3.13 -14.67
CA LEU A 20 12.95 3.13 -16.12
C LEU A 20 13.11 4.54 -16.70
N PRO A 21 13.86 4.71 -17.80
CA PRO A 21 13.98 5.99 -18.48
C PRO A 21 12.60 6.55 -18.86
N LYS A 22 12.38 7.84 -18.53
CA LYS A 22 11.11 8.55 -18.79
C LYS A 22 9.88 7.99 -18.05
N SER A 23 10.06 7.06 -17.10
CA SER A 23 8.96 6.60 -16.26
C SER A 23 8.33 7.75 -15.48
N LYS A 24 7.00 7.84 -15.54
CA LYS A 24 6.19 8.77 -14.75
C LYS A 24 5.66 8.13 -13.46
N ASP A 25 6.13 6.93 -13.15
CA ASP A 25 5.74 6.23 -11.92
C ASP A 25 6.26 6.98 -10.69
N CYS A 26 5.39 7.07 -9.69
CA CYS A 26 5.69 7.57 -8.36
C CYS A 26 5.18 6.57 -7.32
N ILE A 27 5.81 6.55 -6.15
CA ILE A 27 5.44 5.69 -5.05
C ILE A 27 5.04 6.51 -3.82
N LEU A 28 4.00 6.05 -3.14
CA LEU A 28 3.63 6.48 -1.80
C LEU A 28 3.97 5.38 -0.80
N ASP A 29 4.67 5.73 0.26
CA ASP A 29 4.85 4.91 1.46
C ASP A 29 3.86 5.41 2.51
N ILE A 30 2.80 4.63 2.78
CA ILE A 30 1.75 4.98 3.75
C ILE A 30 2.04 4.35 5.10
N GLY A 31 1.98 5.13 6.19
CA GLY A 31 2.51 4.74 7.49
C GLY A 31 4.04 4.70 7.44
N CYS A 32 4.65 5.69 6.80
CA CYS A 32 6.06 5.65 6.43
C CYS A 32 7.03 5.74 7.64
N GLY A 33 6.55 6.08 8.83
CA GLY A 33 7.38 6.23 10.02
C GLY A 33 8.55 7.18 9.79
N PHE A 34 9.77 6.68 9.96
CA PHE A 34 10.99 7.46 9.69
C PHE A 34 11.35 7.54 8.20
N GLY A 35 10.56 6.97 7.31
CA GLY A 35 10.78 6.99 5.85
C GLY A 35 11.97 6.16 5.37
N GLN A 36 12.28 5.04 6.05
CA GLN A 36 13.42 4.21 5.68
C GLN A 36 13.25 3.52 4.34
N ALA A 37 12.03 3.07 3.99
CA ALA A 37 11.77 2.45 2.70
C ALA A 37 12.04 3.42 1.52
N LEU A 38 11.65 4.68 1.67
CA LEU A 38 11.91 5.72 0.67
C LEU A 38 13.41 6.05 0.56
N ARG A 39 14.13 6.03 1.68
CA ARG A 39 15.58 6.24 1.69
C ARG A 39 16.33 5.09 1.05
N GLN A 40 15.85 3.86 1.23
CA GLN A 40 16.39 2.70 0.52
C GLN A 40 16.23 2.87 -1.00
N LEU A 41 15.02 3.20 -1.47
CA LEU A 41 14.77 3.47 -2.89
C LEU A 41 15.64 4.62 -3.43
N ARG A 42 15.85 5.66 -2.61
CA ARG A 42 16.73 6.78 -2.98
C ARG A 42 18.18 6.34 -3.12
N ALA A 43 18.67 5.51 -2.20
CA ALA A 43 20.02 4.94 -2.25
C ALA A 43 20.22 4.02 -3.47
N ASP A 44 19.18 3.32 -3.90
CA ASP A 44 19.16 2.44 -5.06
C ASP A 44 18.92 3.20 -6.39
N GLY A 45 19.00 4.54 -6.36
CA GLY A 45 19.03 5.38 -7.56
C GLY A 45 17.70 5.99 -7.99
N VAL A 46 16.62 5.83 -7.21
CA VAL A 46 15.34 6.48 -7.52
C VAL A 46 15.43 7.98 -7.26
N ALA A 47 14.92 8.79 -8.19
CA ALA A 47 14.86 10.23 -8.01
C ALA A 47 13.93 10.60 -6.84
N GLY A 48 14.39 11.48 -5.93
CA GLY A 48 13.59 11.88 -4.75
C GLY A 48 12.21 12.45 -5.10
N SER A 49 12.09 13.15 -6.24
CA SER A 49 10.81 13.69 -6.74
C SER A 49 9.73 12.63 -7.04
N LYS A 50 10.09 11.34 -7.09
CA LYS A 50 9.16 10.22 -7.27
C LYS A 50 8.74 9.57 -5.95
N LEU A 51 9.33 9.99 -4.83
CA LEU A 51 9.18 9.38 -3.52
C LEU A 51 8.30 10.24 -2.63
N PHE A 52 7.24 9.63 -2.12
CA PHE A 52 6.29 10.30 -1.23
C PHE A 52 6.05 9.43 0.00
N GLY A 53 6.00 10.05 1.18
CA GLY A 53 5.68 9.39 2.43
C GLY A 53 4.51 10.08 3.12
N ALA A 54 3.64 9.30 3.74
CA ALA A 54 2.58 9.84 4.59
C ALA A 54 2.53 9.08 5.92
N ASP A 55 2.39 9.82 7.01
CA ASP A 55 2.25 9.26 8.36
C ASP A 55 1.35 10.17 9.21
N ILE A 56 0.61 9.57 10.12
CA ILE A 56 -0.22 10.35 11.07
C ILE A 56 0.66 11.11 12.08
N GLU A 57 1.82 10.56 12.41
CA GLU A 57 2.72 11.12 13.44
C GLU A 57 3.85 11.93 12.79
N SER A 58 3.66 13.24 12.73
CA SER A 58 4.63 14.19 12.14
C SER A 58 6.03 14.14 12.76
N ARG A 59 6.13 13.74 14.04
CA ARG A 59 7.41 13.64 14.75
C ARG A 59 8.27 12.53 14.16
N PHE A 60 7.69 11.44 13.65
CA PHE A 60 8.47 10.40 12.98
C PHE A 60 9.18 10.91 11.74
N ILE A 61 8.50 11.75 10.95
CA ILE A 61 9.10 12.38 9.76
C ILE A 61 10.28 13.27 10.18
N SER A 62 10.09 14.11 11.21
CA SER A 62 11.15 15.00 11.71
C SER A 62 12.34 14.20 12.25
N LEU A 63 12.08 13.18 13.07
CA LEU A 63 13.12 12.28 13.60
C LEU A 63 13.84 11.51 12.49
N GLY A 64 13.14 11.15 11.41
CA GLY A 64 13.75 10.54 10.23
C GLY A 64 14.80 11.45 9.61
N TYR A 65 14.50 12.72 9.41
CA TYR A 65 15.49 13.69 8.90
C TYR A 65 16.69 13.87 9.84
N ASP A 66 16.45 13.92 11.15
CA ASP A 66 17.50 14.04 12.15
C ASP A 66 18.41 12.80 12.19
N LEU A 67 17.80 11.62 12.11
CA LEU A 67 18.51 10.33 12.13
C LEU A 67 19.40 10.15 10.90
N PHE A 68 18.86 10.42 9.71
CA PHE A 68 19.55 10.16 8.45
C PHE A 68 20.34 11.38 7.93
N ARG A 69 20.13 12.57 8.52
CA ARG A 69 20.82 13.83 8.16
C ARG A 69 20.72 14.17 6.68
N ASP A 70 19.56 13.98 6.08
CA ASP A 70 19.35 14.03 4.64
C ASP A 70 18.25 14.99 4.18
N LYS A 71 17.81 15.92 5.05
CA LYS A 71 16.73 16.86 4.78
C LYS A 71 16.90 17.62 3.47
N ASP A 72 18.13 18.02 3.16
CA ASP A 72 18.45 18.81 1.97
C ASP A 72 18.79 17.96 0.74
N THR A 73 18.97 16.64 0.90
CA THR A 73 19.49 15.76 -0.16
C THR A 73 18.55 14.63 -0.57
N LEU A 74 17.62 14.23 0.27
CA LEU A 74 16.67 13.15 -0.01
C LEU A 74 15.75 13.50 -1.19
N GLY A 75 15.19 14.72 -1.19
CA GLY A 75 14.32 15.21 -2.25
C GLY A 75 12.92 14.54 -2.27
N ALA A 76 12.60 13.68 -1.31
CA ALA A 76 11.27 13.09 -1.14
C ALA A 76 10.29 14.08 -0.52
N THR A 77 9.00 13.88 -0.79
CA THR A 77 7.92 14.67 -0.19
C THR A 77 7.26 13.86 0.93
N PHE A 78 7.17 14.46 2.12
CA PHE A 78 6.44 13.88 3.25
C PHE A 78 5.24 14.73 3.63
N VAL A 79 4.14 14.06 3.95
CA VAL A 79 2.90 14.69 4.41
C VAL A 79 2.47 14.03 5.72
N SER A 80 2.10 14.84 6.71
CA SER A 80 1.50 14.29 7.93
C SER A 80 0.00 14.50 7.90
N GLY A 81 -0.76 13.41 8.16
CA GLY A 81 -2.22 13.45 8.21
C GLY A 81 -2.82 12.11 8.58
N ASP A 82 -4.07 12.14 8.99
CA ASP A 82 -4.85 10.94 9.31
C ASP A 82 -5.61 10.44 8.07
N LEU A 83 -5.21 9.27 7.57
CA LEU A 83 -5.90 8.63 6.45
C LEU A 83 -7.38 8.32 6.75
N LEU A 84 -7.72 8.07 8.01
CA LEU A 84 -9.07 7.71 8.42
C LEU A 84 -9.96 8.92 8.68
N ASP A 85 -9.40 10.10 8.81
CA ASP A 85 -10.17 11.35 8.93
C ASP A 85 -10.57 11.87 7.54
N PRO A 86 -11.88 11.89 7.21
CA PRO A 86 -12.36 12.40 5.92
C PRO A 86 -12.12 13.90 5.74
N ASP A 87 -12.00 14.64 6.82
CA ASP A 87 -11.87 16.09 6.83
C ASP A 87 -10.39 16.56 6.89
N ASP A 88 -9.45 15.62 6.87
CA ASP A 88 -8.02 15.95 6.83
C ASP A 88 -7.57 16.34 5.41
N GLU A 89 -7.71 17.62 5.09
CA GLU A 89 -7.33 18.20 3.79
C GLU A 89 -5.81 18.13 3.50
N ARG A 90 -4.97 17.88 4.52
CA ARG A 90 -3.50 17.79 4.32
C ARG A 90 -3.11 16.68 3.34
N LEU A 91 -3.93 15.62 3.27
CA LEU A 91 -3.70 14.47 2.40
C LEU A 91 -4.27 14.64 0.97
N ASP A 92 -5.03 15.70 0.70
CA ASP A 92 -5.66 15.91 -0.61
C ASP A 92 -4.66 16.10 -1.74
N MET A 93 -3.49 16.63 -1.41
CA MET A 93 -2.40 16.76 -2.36
C MET A 93 -1.90 15.42 -2.93
N LEU A 94 -2.26 14.30 -2.30
CA LEU A 94 -1.85 12.95 -2.73
C LEU A 94 -2.74 12.40 -3.86
N ALA A 95 -3.92 12.95 -4.08
CA ALA A 95 -4.89 12.43 -5.03
C ALA A 95 -4.35 12.37 -6.47
N GLY A 96 -4.55 11.21 -7.11
CA GLY A 96 -4.23 10.99 -8.53
C GLY A 96 -2.75 11.04 -8.89
N ARG A 97 -1.83 10.84 -7.95
CA ARG A 97 -0.39 11.00 -8.17
C ARG A 97 0.39 9.71 -8.38
N PHE A 98 -0.05 8.62 -7.79
CA PHE A 98 0.76 7.42 -7.67
C PHE A 98 0.36 6.31 -8.63
N THR A 99 1.31 5.47 -8.94
CA THR A 99 1.08 4.17 -9.60
C THR A 99 1.42 3.02 -8.65
N MET A 100 2.14 3.33 -7.57
CA MET A 100 2.53 2.35 -6.57
C MET A 100 2.32 2.88 -5.16
N VAL A 101 1.93 1.99 -4.24
CA VAL A 101 1.82 2.24 -2.81
C VAL A 101 2.54 1.14 -2.05
N HIS A 102 3.41 1.52 -1.14
CA HIS A 102 3.98 0.66 -0.13
C HIS A 102 3.18 0.83 1.17
N ALA A 103 2.74 -0.26 1.79
CA ALA A 103 1.91 -0.26 2.99
C ALA A 103 2.40 -1.34 3.96
N ASP A 104 3.61 -1.15 4.49
CA ASP A 104 4.19 -2.09 5.44
C ASP A 104 3.61 -1.90 6.84
N SER A 105 3.27 -3.00 7.49
CA SER A 105 2.72 -2.99 8.86
C SER A 105 1.53 -2.04 9.05
N PHE A 106 0.67 -1.91 8.04
CA PHE A 106 -0.35 -0.88 7.97
C PHE A 106 -1.78 -1.43 8.17
N PHE A 107 -2.26 -2.32 7.29
CA PHE A 107 -3.66 -2.75 7.30
C PHE A 107 -4.08 -3.48 8.58
N HIS A 108 -3.21 -4.30 9.15
CA HIS A 108 -3.50 -5.09 10.35
C HIS A 108 -3.69 -4.28 11.65
N LEU A 109 -3.60 -2.96 11.56
CA LEU A 109 -3.86 -2.04 12.69
C LEU A 109 -5.34 -1.62 12.79
N MET A 110 -6.14 -1.91 11.75
CA MET A 110 -7.47 -1.36 11.52
C MET A 110 -8.55 -2.44 11.52
N SER A 111 -9.77 -2.07 11.90
CA SER A 111 -10.97 -2.88 11.70
C SER A 111 -11.29 -3.06 10.21
N TRP A 112 -12.19 -3.99 9.86
CA TRP A 112 -12.63 -4.18 8.46
C TRP A 112 -13.10 -2.88 7.80
N THR A 113 -13.94 -2.12 8.49
CA THR A 113 -14.50 -0.87 7.96
C THR A 113 -13.43 0.19 7.71
N GLU A 114 -12.50 0.34 8.64
CA GLU A 114 -11.37 1.27 8.50
C GLU A 114 -10.43 0.86 7.36
N GLN A 115 -10.14 -0.44 7.21
CA GLN A 115 -9.35 -0.96 6.09
C GLN A 115 -10.04 -0.72 4.75
N LEU A 116 -11.36 -0.92 4.68
CA LEU A 116 -12.14 -0.65 3.47
C LEU A 116 -12.10 0.84 3.10
N TYR A 117 -12.23 1.72 4.10
CA TYR A 117 -12.09 3.16 3.90
C TYR A 117 -10.69 3.53 3.42
N ALA A 118 -9.65 3.00 4.06
CA ALA A 118 -8.27 3.18 3.66
C ALA A 118 -8.02 2.72 2.21
N ALA A 119 -8.49 1.51 1.85
CA ALA A 119 -8.36 0.98 0.50
C ALA A 119 -9.01 1.91 -0.55
N LYS A 120 -10.21 2.44 -0.28
CA LYS A 120 -10.87 3.40 -1.15
C LYS A 120 -10.06 4.69 -1.33
N ARG A 121 -9.51 5.26 -0.25
CA ARG A 121 -8.67 6.47 -0.35
C ARG A 121 -7.38 6.18 -1.14
N LEU A 122 -6.72 5.07 -0.91
CA LEU A 122 -5.54 4.66 -1.66
C LEU A 122 -5.85 4.52 -3.16
N ILE A 123 -7.00 3.93 -3.53
CA ILE A 123 -7.44 3.83 -4.92
C ILE A 123 -7.65 5.22 -5.55
N VAL A 124 -8.24 6.16 -4.82
CA VAL A 124 -8.41 7.56 -5.28
C VAL A 124 -7.07 8.27 -5.48
N TRP A 125 -6.05 7.94 -4.70
CA TRP A 125 -4.72 8.51 -4.84
C TRP A 125 -3.90 7.91 -5.98
N LEU A 126 -4.32 6.76 -6.50
CA LEU A 126 -3.73 6.20 -7.71
C LEU A 126 -4.12 7.00 -8.95
N ARG A 127 -3.24 7.02 -9.92
CA ARG A 127 -3.46 7.69 -11.21
C ARG A 127 -4.58 7.00 -11.98
N LYS A 128 -5.52 7.80 -12.49
CA LYS A 128 -6.68 7.32 -13.26
C LYS A 128 -6.37 7.10 -14.75
N ASP A 129 -5.26 7.65 -15.25
CA ASP A 129 -4.83 7.52 -16.64
C ASP A 129 -4.02 6.24 -16.90
N THR A 130 -3.87 5.39 -15.91
CA THR A 130 -3.19 4.10 -16.00
C THR A 130 -4.02 3.01 -15.32
N ASN A 131 -3.86 1.76 -15.76
CA ASN A 131 -4.46 0.58 -15.13
C ASN A 131 -3.36 -0.34 -14.58
N ASN A 132 -2.30 0.24 -14.03
CA ASN A 132 -1.13 -0.47 -13.54
C ASN A 132 -0.85 -0.18 -12.06
N GLY A 133 -1.89 0.18 -11.32
CA GLY A 133 -1.82 0.38 -9.87
C GLY A 133 -1.29 -0.86 -9.17
N PHE A 134 -0.35 -0.65 -8.26
CA PHE A 134 0.32 -1.71 -7.52
C PHE A 134 0.47 -1.30 -6.06
N ILE A 135 -0.07 -2.11 -5.14
CA ILE A 135 0.02 -1.89 -3.70
C ILE A 135 0.67 -3.12 -3.09
N TYR A 136 1.69 -2.95 -2.27
CA TYR A 136 2.42 -4.07 -1.68
C TYR A 136 2.90 -3.73 -0.28
N GLY A 137 3.27 -4.75 0.46
CA GLY A 137 3.82 -4.61 1.81
C GLY A 137 3.80 -5.92 2.57
N LYS A 138 3.98 -5.80 3.88
CA LYS A 138 3.96 -6.90 4.83
C LYS A 138 3.04 -6.54 5.98
N HIS A 139 2.31 -7.52 6.49
CA HIS A 139 1.49 -7.32 7.68
C HIS A 139 1.26 -8.63 8.47
N ALA A 140 0.72 -8.49 9.68
CA ALA A 140 0.21 -9.62 10.43
C ALA A 140 -1.07 -10.15 9.77
N GLY A 141 -1.05 -11.42 9.40
CA GLY A 141 -2.20 -12.16 8.89
C GLY A 141 -2.60 -13.30 9.81
N THR A 142 -3.57 -14.09 9.40
CA THR A 142 -4.06 -15.25 10.14
C THR A 142 -4.59 -16.31 9.19
N ILE A 143 -4.59 -17.57 9.64
CA ILE A 143 -5.27 -18.65 8.93
C ILE A 143 -6.79 -18.63 9.14
N HIS A 144 -7.26 -18.01 10.24
CA HIS A 144 -8.66 -17.87 10.60
C HIS A 144 -9.04 -16.39 10.65
N PRO A 145 -9.51 -15.79 9.53
CA PRO A 145 -9.76 -14.36 9.45
C PRO A 145 -10.85 -13.93 10.42
N ALA A 146 -10.52 -12.95 11.28
CA ALA A 146 -11.43 -12.45 12.31
C ALA A 146 -10.95 -11.09 12.84
N GLU A 147 -11.84 -10.41 13.56
CA GLU A 147 -11.44 -9.35 14.48
C GLU A 147 -10.70 -9.95 15.68
N VAL A 148 -9.58 -9.35 16.03
CA VAL A 148 -8.76 -9.76 17.17
C VAL A 148 -8.72 -8.63 18.20
N ALA A 149 -9.03 -8.95 19.47
CA ALA A 149 -8.90 -7.98 20.54
C ALA A 149 -7.40 -7.75 20.83
N LEU A 150 -6.90 -6.57 20.59
CA LEU A 150 -5.49 -6.22 20.77
C LEU A 150 -5.37 -4.85 21.43
N ALA A 151 -4.89 -4.81 22.68
CA ALA A 151 -4.53 -3.59 23.41
C ALA A 151 -5.52 -2.42 23.27
N GLY A 152 -6.83 -2.71 23.34
CA GLY A 152 -7.90 -1.69 23.28
C GLY A 152 -8.43 -1.39 21.88
N SER A 153 -7.85 -1.98 20.84
CA SER A 153 -8.35 -1.95 19.45
C SER A 153 -8.92 -3.31 19.02
N ARG A 154 -9.62 -3.35 17.90
CA ARG A 154 -10.16 -4.58 17.31
C ARG A 154 -9.82 -4.67 15.83
N PRO A 155 -8.54 -4.82 15.48
CA PRO A 155 -8.15 -4.98 14.10
C PRO A 155 -8.73 -6.26 13.50
N TYR A 156 -9.01 -6.22 12.19
CA TYR A 156 -9.37 -7.40 11.43
C TYR A 156 -8.12 -7.97 10.75
N LEU A 157 -7.80 -9.22 11.05
CA LEU A 157 -6.69 -9.93 10.44
C LEU A 157 -7.16 -10.81 9.30
N HIS A 158 -6.41 -10.81 8.23
CA HIS A 158 -6.76 -11.46 6.97
C HIS A 158 -5.98 -12.75 6.71
N ASN A 159 -6.64 -13.66 6.00
CA ASN A 159 -6.01 -14.59 5.08
C ASN A 159 -6.16 -14.06 3.64
N ARG A 160 -5.64 -14.80 2.65
CA ARG A 160 -5.72 -14.39 1.25
C ARG A 160 -7.17 -14.17 0.78
N GLN A 161 -8.11 -15.05 1.16
CA GLN A 161 -9.50 -14.97 0.69
C GLN A 161 -10.22 -13.75 1.26
N SER A 162 -10.09 -13.49 2.58
CA SER A 162 -10.73 -12.34 3.20
C SER A 162 -10.10 -11.04 2.73
N PHE A 163 -8.80 -11.01 2.45
CA PHE A 163 -8.15 -9.81 1.92
C PHE A 163 -8.55 -9.54 0.47
N GLN A 164 -8.69 -10.59 -0.37
CA GLN A 164 -9.28 -10.43 -1.70
C GLN A 164 -10.70 -9.86 -1.62
N ARG A 165 -11.55 -10.37 -0.72
CA ARG A 165 -12.92 -9.87 -0.54
C ARG A 165 -12.96 -8.38 -0.16
N LEU A 166 -12.06 -7.92 0.73
CA LEU A 166 -11.94 -6.50 1.06
C LEU A 166 -11.65 -5.65 -0.20
N TRP A 167 -10.73 -6.11 -1.05
CA TRP A 167 -10.37 -5.41 -2.28
C TRP A 167 -11.40 -5.54 -3.39
N ASP A 168 -12.20 -6.60 -3.42
CA ASP A 168 -13.37 -6.71 -4.31
C ASP A 168 -14.42 -5.67 -3.91
N GLU A 169 -14.71 -5.53 -2.61
CA GLU A 169 -15.64 -4.56 -2.06
C GLU A 169 -15.18 -3.11 -2.32
N ALA A 170 -13.90 -2.81 -2.09
CA ALA A 170 -13.31 -1.52 -2.43
C ALA A 170 -13.38 -1.24 -3.94
N GLY A 171 -13.16 -2.26 -4.76
CA GLY A 171 -13.25 -2.19 -6.21
C GLY A 171 -14.65 -1.90 -6.71
N GLU A 172 -15.68 -2.54 -6.16
CA GLU A 172 -17.08 -2.24 -6.47
C GLU A 172 -17.43 -0.79 -6.17
N MET A 173 -17.00 -0.27 -5.00
CA MET A 173 -17.25 1.12 -4.59
C MET A 173 -16.51 2.15 -5.45
N THR A 174 -15.42 1.77 -6.10
CA THR A 174 -14.56 2.67 -6.89
C THR A 174 -14.59 2.40 -8.40
N ASN A 175 -15.40 1.44 -8.83
CA ASN A 175 -15.46 0.96 -10.20
C ASN A 175 -14.09 0.52 -10.75
N THR A 176 -13.36 -0.25 -9.94
CA THR A 176 -12.06 -0.81 -10.26
C THR A 176 -12.03 -2.31 -9.96
N LYS A 177 -11.02 -3.03 -10.44
CA LYS A 177 -10.83 -4.47 -10.13
C LYS A 177 -9.42 -4.71 -9.64
N TRP A 178 -9.30 -5.60 -8.65
CA TRP A 178 -8.05 -5.88 -7.97
C TRP A 178 -7.82 -7.37 -7.81
N ARG A 179 -6.58 -7.79 -7.92
CA ARG A 179 -6.13 -9.14 -7.62
C ARG A 179 -5.16 -9.10 -6.46
N VAL A 180 -5.45 -9.88 -5.43
CA VAL A 180 -4.63 -9.99 -4.22
C VAL A 180 -3.80 -11.26 -4.24
N GLU A 181 -2.52 -11.11 -4.00
CA GLU A 181 -1.56 -12.18 -3.73
C GLU A 181 -1.11 -12.05 -2.28
N VAL A 182 -1.05 -13.16 -1.56
CA VAL A 182 -0.58 -13.21 -0.17
C VAL A 182 0.30 -14.44 -0.03
N GLU A 183 1.51 -14.22 0.47
CA GLU A 183 2.50 -15.26 0.72
C GLU A 183 2.97 -15.18 2.17
N ARG A 184 3.21 -16.33 2.79
CA ARG A 184 3.80 -16.35 4.13
C ARG A 184 5.23 -15.81 4.06
N SER A 185 5.54 -14.85 4.93
CA SER A 185 6.91 -14.32 5.01
C SER A 185 7.86 -15.39 5.53
N LYS A 186 9.03 -15.49 4.91
CA LYS A 186 10.09 -16.43 5.32
C LYS A 186 10.91 -15.91 6.49
N GLU A 187 10.90 -14.60 6.72
CA GLU A 187 11.75 -13.95 7.74
C GLU A 187 11.46 -14.35 9.20
N TYR A 188 10.25 -14.84 9.47
CA TYR A 188 9.80 -15.22 10.81
C TYR A 188 9.63 -16.73 10.99
N LEU A 189 10.35 -17.52 10.22
CA LEU A 189 10.38 -18.98 10.41
C LEU A 189 11.32 -19.41 11.55
N ASP A 190 12.17 -18.51 12.04
CA ASP A 190 13.01 -18.75 13.23
C ASP A 190 12.27 -18.29 14.49
N ASP A 191 11.81 -19.24 15.21
CA ASP A 191 10.81 -19.38 16.25
C ASP A 191 11.06 -18.68 17.60
N GLU A 192 11.71 -17.54 17.70
CA GLU A 192 11.93 -16.91 19.00
C GLU A 192 10.84 -15.92 19.44
N ILE A 193 9.93 -15.50 18.53
CA ILE A 193 8.77 -14.69 18.92
C ILE A 193 7.52 -15.56 18.82
N ALA A 194 7.07 -16.07 19.97
CA ALA A 194 5.78 -16.76 20.07
C ALA A 194 4.63 -15.79 19.79
N TRP A 195 4.25 -15.68 18.52
CA TRP A 195 3.02 -15.01 18.15
C TRP A 195 1.82 -15.74 18.80
N PRO A 196 0.76 -15.03 19.20
CA PRO A 196 -0.48 -15.70 19.61
C PRO A 196 -0.89 -16.74 18.57
N SER A 197 -1.38 -17.88 19.00
CA SER A 197 -1.68 -19.03 18.13
C SER A 197 -2.55 -18.60 16.93
N GLY A 198 -2.07 -18.87 15.72
CA GLY A 198 -2.77 -18.55 14.47
C GLY A 198 -2.37 -17.25 13.77
N LEU A 199 -1.51 -16.42 14.37
CA LEU A 199 -0.93 -15.26 13.70
C LEU A 199 0.27 -15.69 12.83
N ILE A 200 0.35 -15.08 11.64
CA ILE A 200 1.43 -15.30 10.69
C ILE A 200 1.89 -13.96 10.11
N SER A 201 3.16 -13.83 9.80
CA SER A 201 3.62 -12.71 8.98
C SER A 201 3.41 -13.05 7.50
N VAL A 202 2.84 -12.13 6.76
CA VAL A 202 2.57 -12.31 5.33
C VAL A 202 3.05 -11.12 4.52
N ASN A 203 3.63 -11.41 3.37
CA ASN A 203 3.84 -10.44 2.30
C ASN A 203 2.61 -10.43 1.42
N PHE A 204 2.20 -9.26 0.97
CA PHE A 204 1.07 -9.12 0.06
C PHE A 204 1.41 -8.23 -1.13
N ALA A 205 0.71 -8.51 -2.24
CA ALA A 205 0.71 -7.67 -3.42
C ALA A 205 -0.71 -7.57 -3.98
N ILE A 206 -1.10 -6.38 -4.39
CA ILE A 206 -2.42 -6.05 -4.88
C ILE A 206 -2.24 -5.35 -6.22
N TYR A 207 -2.72 -5.98 -7.27
CA TYR A 207 -2.57 -5.53 -8.64
C TYR A 207 -3.90 -5.01 -9.17
N GLN A 208 -3.88 -3.80 -9.72
CA GLN A 208 -5.01 -3.30 -10.49
C GLN A 208 -5.17 -4.12 -11.76
N LEU A 209 -6.38 -4.59 -12.01
CA LEU A 209 -6.72 -5.29 -13.23
C LEU A 209 -7.33 -4.33 -14.25
N PRO A 210 -7.11 -4.56 -15.57
CA PRO A 210 -7.81 -3.78 -16.58
C PRO A 210 -9.33 -3.90 -16.41
N TYR A 211 -10.00 -2.78 -16.41
CA TYR A 211 -11.47 -2.76 -16.46
C TYR A 211 -11.89 -3.06 -17.89
N LEU A 212 -12.32 -4.29 -18.15
CA LEU A 212 -12.99 -4.62 -19.38
C LEU A 212 -14.40 -4.01 -19.30
N ALA A 213 -14.60 -2.83 -19.88
CA ALA A 213 -15.94 -2.34 -20.12
C ALA A 213 -16.70 -3.46 -20.84
N SER A 214 -17.81 -3.91 -20.27
CA SER A 214 -18.69 -4.88 -20.94
C SER A 214 -19.01 -4.32 -22.31
N ALA A 215 -18.63 -5.04 -23.35
CA ALA A 215 -19.02 -4.68 -24.71
C ALA A 215 -20.55 -4.57 -24.71
N ALA A 216 -21.05 -3.37 -24.91
CA ALA A 216 -22.46 -3.13 -25.12
C ALA A 216 -22.87 -4.03 -26.28
N VAL A 217 -23.66 -5.04 -26.01
CA VAL A 217 -24.29 -5.86 -27.03
C VAL A 217 -25.21 -4.90 -27.79
N SER A 218 -24.69 -4.38 -28.92
CA SER A 218 -25.49 -3.69 -29.90
C SER A 218 -26.44 -4.75 -30.52
N THR A 219 -27.62 -4.85 -29.95
CA THR A 219 -28.73 -5.47 -30.66
C THR A 219 -29.12 -4.52 -31.78
N ALA A 220 -28.48 -4.72 -32.94
CA ALA A 220 -29.03 -4.20 -34.18
C ALA A 220 -30.36 -4.94 -34.42
N SER A 221 -31.45 -4.29 -34.13
CA SER A 221 -32.76 -4.69 -34.62
C SER A 221 -32.80 -4.36 -36.10
N ASP A 222 -32.54 -5.38 -36.90
CA ASP A 222 -32.97 -5.36 -38.29
C ASP A 222 -34.51 -5.24 -38.31
N CYS A 223 -34.99 -4.09 -38.73
CA CYS A 223 -36.36 -3.92 -39.23
C CYS A 223 -36.31 -3.92 -40.73
N THR A 224 -36.80 -5.00 -41.30
CA THR A 224 -37.30 -5.12 -42.69
C THR A 224 -38.36 -4.07 -43.01
#